data_d1faa4d996b028ded5a9cff2bbd90f48
#
_entry.id   d1faa4d996b028ded5a9cff2bbd90f48
#
_cell.length_a   1.000
_cell.length_b   1.000
_cell.length_c   1.000
_cell.angle_alpha   90.00
_cell.angle_beta   90.00
_cell.angle_gamma   90.00
#
_symmetry.space_group_name_H-M   'P 1'
#
loop_
_entity.id
_entity.type
_entity.pdbx_description
1 polymer ?
#
loop_
_entity_poly.entity_id
_entity_poly.type
_entity_poly.pdbx_seq_one_letter_code
_entity_poly.pdbx_strand_id
1 'polypeptide(L)'
;MRHTTLILIGLFWGTFLFSQSSKPNIILVLADDLGYGDLSCYGSKRIQTPNIDAMAKEGLRFTQFYASSAVCTPTRVGILTGQYPLRFNVSTHFNDRVMFLDNDVLTIPKQLKTQGYRSMHIGKWHLGGLNEAHISDRKNSMPGPLQHGFDHYLAMIEDPQYRGVAMREKRLYKDAGKHLAKDDTILPEDSRHWTNIKFDEAIKFVKSASKSNQPFFLNLWLDAPHAPYEYSNDEALAPYQKRSQGQDLLYRGMVTHIDQGVGKLIETLKALNIDQNTLVIFTSDNGPAYLGSPLHFKGRKTDFHEGGVRVPMIAWMPKTIKRDQTTDVISNTVDFLPTFGSFAKAKGAKVITDGMDLSSVLKGKANTLDRPTMFWEISTRYANSGNYVNVTDVRMTPVANQIALNKQWKLLAIEGDPKELYNLEKDPYERWNLLELKPEIATKMAKELKAFLDAPRKEKPY
;
A
#
# COMPACT_ATOMS: atom_id res chain seq x y z
N MET A 1 -31.36 45.21 63.93
CA MET A 1 -30.57 44.05 63.44
C MET A 1 -30.88 43.86 61.97
N ARG A 2 -29.95 44.20 61.07
CA ARG A 2 -30.10 44.03 59.58
C ARG A 2 -29.33 42.80 59.18
N HIS A 3 -30.00 41.77 58.67
CA HIS A 3 -29.35 40.61 58.14
C HIS A 3 -29.01 40.84 56.64
N THR A 4 -27.71 40.82 56.34
CA THR A 4 -27.19 40.92 54.99
C THR A 4 -26.98 39.48 54.46
N THR A 5 -27.78 39.07 53.47
CA THR A 5 -27.65 37.78 52.83
C THR A 5 -26.65 37.89 51.69
N LEU A 6 -25.49 37.23 51.80
CA LEU A 6 -24.52 37.09 50.72
C LEU A 6 -24.97 35.98 49.74
N ILE A 7 -25.24 36.33 48.50
CA ILE A 7 -25.50 35.36 47.41
C ILE A 7 -24.12 35.07 46.76
N LEU A 8 -23.64 33.83 46.97
CA LEU A 8 -22.49 33.28 46.23
C LEU A 8 -22.96 32.80 44.82
N ILE A 9 -22.57 33.55 43.79
CA ILE A 9 -22.72 33.12 42.39
C ILE A 9 -21.54 32.21 42.03
N GLY A 10 -21.76 30.90 42.04
CA GLY A 10 -20.79 29.91 41.57
C GLY A 10 -20.69 29.94 40.04
N LEU A 11 -19.57 30.44 39.51
CA LEU A 11 -19.23 30.29 38.09
C LEU A 11 -18.89 28.84 37.77
N PHE A 12 -19.84 28.11 37.23
CA PHE A 12 -19.57 26.80 36.62
C PHE A 12 -18.81 27.00 35.32
N TRP A 13 -17.51 26.85 35.33
CA TRP A 13 -16.73 26.66 34.10
C TRP A 13 -16.99 25.25 33.59
N GLY A 14 -17.93 25.14 32.69
CA GLY A 14 -18.13 23.91 31.91
C GLY A 14 -16.93 23.68 31.04
N THR A 15 -16.05 22.76 31.44
CA THR A 15 -15.05 22.20 30.56
C THR A 15 -15.80 21.43 29.47
N PHE A 16 -15.91 21.99 28.28
CA PHE A 16 -16.29 21.24 27.09
C PHE A 16 -15.21 20.18 26.84
N LEU A 17 -15.38 19.00 27.43
CA LEU A 17 -14.69 17.81 26.99
C LEU A 17 -15.18 17.52 25.58
N PHE A 18 -14.45 17.97 24.56
CA PHE A 18 -14.62 17.47 23.22
C PHE A 18 -14.43 15.96 23.28
N SER A 19 -15.51 15.22 23.27
CA SER A 19 -15.49 13.77 23.15
C SER A 19 -14.87 13.45 21.80
N GLN A 20 -13.58 13.11 21.82
CA GLN A 20 -12.87 12.62 20.65
C GLN A 20 -13.67 11.44 20.08
N SER A 21 -13.92 11.41 18.80
CA SER A 21 -14.65 10.34 18.11
C SER A 21 -14.16 8.98 18.64
N SER A 22 -15.08 8.11 19.04
CA SER A 22 -14.73 6.76 19.50
C SER A 22 -14.11 5.88 18.40
N LYS A 23 -14.18 6.33 17.15
CA LYS A 23 -13.60 5.69 15.96
C LYS A 23 -12.27 6.33 15.62
N PRO A 24 -11.19 5.55 15.42
CA PRO A 24 -9.89 6.10 15.10
C PRO A 24 -9.84 6.68 13.69
N ASN A 25 -8.97 7.66 13.47
CA ASN A 25 -8.54 8.01 12.13
C ASN A 25 -7.68 6.89 11.56
N ILE A 26 -7.64 6.77 10.25
CA ILE A 26 -6.90 5.73 9.54
C ILE A 26 -6.05 6.39 8.44
N ILE A 27 -4.76 6.08 8.42
CA ILE A 27 -3.82 6.54 7.39
C ILE A 27 -3.12 5.31 6.84
N LEU A 28 -3.21 5.09 5.52
CA LEU A 28 -2.46 4.08 4.79
C LEU A 28 -1.42 4.76 3.92
N VAL A 29 -0.14 4.57 4.24
CA VAL A 29 1.00 5.02 3.43
C VAL A 29 1.51 3.84 2.63
N LEU A 30 1.42 3.91 1.31
CA LEU A 30 1.85 2.89 0.37
C LEU A 30 3.01 3.41 -0.47
N ALA A 31 4.18 2.81 -0.36
CA ALA A 31 5.30 3.05 -1.27
C ALA A 31 5.13 2.21 -2.55
N ASP A 32 5.76 2.64 -3.64
CA ASP A 32 5.70 1.99 -4.96
C ASP A 32 7.06 1.35 -5.28
N ASP A 33 7.10 0.02 -5.43
CA ASP A 33 8.32 -0.75 -5.69
C ASP A 33 9.36 -0.71 -4.55
N LEU A 34 8.96 -0.49 -3.31
CA LEU A 34 9.87 -0.49 -2.17
C LEU A 34 10.17 -1.93 -1.72
N GLY A 35 11.44 -2.28 -1.68
CA GLY A 35 11.88 -3.60 -1.26
C GLY A 35 11.79 -3.83 0.25
N TYR A 36 11.62 -5.10 0.63
CA TYR A 36 11.66 -5.53 2.03
C TYR A 36 12.95 -5.09 2.73
N GLY A 37 14.09 -5.16 2.02
CA GLY A 37 15.42 -4.80 2.53
C GLY A 37 15.83 -3.34 2.30
N ASP A 38 14.90 -2.44 1.97
CA ASP A 38 15.23 -1.02 1.78
C ASP A 38 15.04 -0.18 3.05
N LEU A 39 14.37 -0.71 4.08
CA LEU A 39 14.20 -0.05 5.37
C LEU A 39 15.20 -0.55 6.41
N SER A 40 15.78 0.36 7.21
CA SER A 40 16.78 0.01 8.24
C SER A 40 16.20 -0.96 9.28
N CYS A 41 14.95 -0.77 9.72
CA CYS A 41 14.27 -1.67 10.67
C CYS A 41 13.98 -3.06 10.09
N TYR A 42 14.11 -3.26 8.77
CA TYR A 42 14.06 -4.56 8.10
C TYR A 42 15.44 -5.09 7.70
N GLY A 43 16.51 -4.43 8.12
CA GLY A 43 17.89 -4.90 7.94
C GLY A 43 18.69 -4.22 6.83
N SER A 44 18.17 -3.14 6.22
CA SER A 44 18.93 -2.33 5.28
C SER A 44 20.18 -1.75 5.95
N LYS A 45 21.32 -1.97 5.31
CA LYS A 45 22.60 -1.28 5.64
C LYS A 45 22.93 -0.19 4.60
N ARG A 46 22.12 -0.10 3.56
CA ARG A 46 22.35 0.78 2.40
C ARG A 46 21.63 2.11 2.52
N ILE A 47 20.45 2.11 3.14
CA ILE A 47 19.55 3.25 3.20
C ILE A 47 19.20 3.51 4.67
N GLN A 48 19.11 4.79 5.03
CA GLN A 48 18.76 5.24 6.38
C GLN A 48 17.30 5.69 6.39
N THR A 49 16.51 5.14 7.34
CA THR A 49 15.09 5.42 7.49
C THR A 49 14.72 5.66 8.96
N PRO A 50 15.34 6.66 9.63
CA PRO A 50 15.22 6.84 11.07
C PRO A 50 13.79 7.11 11.55
N ASN A 51 12.96 7.78 10.77
CA ASN A 51 11.58 8.08 11.14
C ASN A 51 10.67 6.83 11.02
N ILE A 52 10.82 6.04 9.96
CA ILE A 52 10.13 4.76 9.79
C ILE A 52 10.61 3.76 10.83
N ASP A 53 11.91 3.77 11.19
CA ASP A 53 12.46 2.95 12.25
C ASP A 53 11.89 3.32 13.62
N ALA A 54 11.71 4.63 13.88
CA ALA A 54 11.05 5.12 15.10
C ALA A 54 9.57 4.68 15.13
N MET A 55 8.86 4.77 13.99
CA MET A 55 7.49 4.27 13.86
C MET A 55 7.41 2.77 14.16
N ALA A 56 8.35 1.96 13.65
CA ALA A 56 8.44 0.53 13.93
C ALA A 56 8.71 0.24 15.42
N LYS A 57 9.63 1.00 16.04
CA LYS A 57 9.95 0.89 17.46
C LYS A 57 8.79 1.32 18.36
N GLU A 58 7.97 2.26 17.93
CA GLU A 58 6.77 2.69 18.65
C GLU A 58 5.52 1.88 18.30
N GLY A 59 5.61 0.88 17.43
CA GLY A 59 4.50 0.12 16.87
C GLY A 59 4.75 -1.38 16.75
N LEU A 60 4.09 -1.98 15.77
CA LEU A 60 4.17 -3.40 15.42
C LEU A 60 4.71 -3.58 14.01
N ARG A 61 5.78 -4.36 13.86
CA ARG A 61 6.40 -4.73 12.60
C ARG A 61 6.01 -6.15 12.20
N PHE A 62 5.51 -6.32 10.99
CA PHE A 62 5.20 -7.62 10.42
C PHE A 62 6.39 -8.17 9.65
N THR A 63 6.75 -9.43 9.89
CA THR A 63 7.83 -10.11 9.16
C THR A 63 7.30 -10.92 7.98
N GLN A 64 6.02 -11.30 7.98
CA GLN A 64 5.37 -12.09 6.93
C GLN A 64 4.11 -11.37 6.40
N PHE A 65 4.31 -10.20 5.80
CA PHE A 65 3.24 -9.45 5.14
C PHE A 65 3.42 -9.50 3.62
N TYR A 66 2.34 -9.78 2.91
CA TYR A 66 2.36 -10.02 1.48
C TYR A 66 1.50 -9.01 0.72
N ALA A 67 2.03 -8.52 -0.38
CA ALA A 67 1.23 -7.84 -1.40
C ALA A 67 0.33 -8.85 -2.11
N SER A 68 -0.88 -8.45 -2.52
CA SER A 68 -1.81 -9.34 -3.23
C SER A 68 -1.45 -9.59 -4.70
N SER A 69 -0.36 -8.99 -5.18
CA SER A 69 0.28 -9.29 -6.47
C SER A 69 1.75 -8.88 -6.43
N ALA A 70 2.53 -9.38 -7.40
CA ALA A 70 3.91 -8.93 -7.65
C ALA A 70 3.98 -7.67 -8.52
N VAL A 71 2.83 -7.01 -8.80
CA VAL A 71 2.71 -5.79 -9.63
C VAL A 71 1.63 -4.85 -9.12
N CYS A 72 1.77 -3.55 -9.43
CA CYS A 72 1.05 -2.44 -8.79
C CYS A 72 -0.48 -2.51 -8.93
N THR A 73 -1.05 -2.51 -10.15
CA THR A 73 -2.50 -2.42 -10.37
C THR A 73 -3.27 -3.52 -9.65
N PRO A 74 -2.93 -4.82 -9.80
CA PRO A 74 -3.62 -5.87 -9.08
C PRO A 74 -3.54 -5.69 -7.54
N THR A 75 -2.37 -5.34 -7.01
CA THR A 75 -2.25 -5.09 -5.56
C THR A 75 -3.16 -3.96 -5.09
N ARG A 76 -3.25 -2.88 -5.86
CA ARG A 76 -4.12 -1.72 -5.53
C ARG A 76 -5.60 -2.09 -5.58
N VAL A 77 -6.01 -2.97 -6.52
CA VAL A 77 -7.35 -3.60 -6.50
C VAL A 77 -7.57 -4.38 -5.21
N GLY A 78 -6.63 -5.25 -4.84
CA GLY A 78 -6.71 -6.06 -3.61
C GLY A 78 -6.81 -5.21 -2.35
N ILE A 79 -6.01 -4.14 -2.24
CA ILE A 79 -6.06 -3.19 -1.13
C ILE A 79 -7.46 -2.59 -0.98
N LEU A 80 -8.01 -2.02 -2.06
CA LEU A 80 -9.28 -1.30 -1.97
C LEU A 80 -10.47 -2.21 -1.74
N THR A 81 -10.49 -3.40 -2.34
CA THR A 81 -11.65 -4.28 -2.37
C THR A 81 -11.64 -5.36 -1.29
N GLY A 82 -10.48 -5.64 -0.68
CA GLY A 82 -10.31 -6.74 0.26
C GLY A 82 -10.45 -8.11 -0.39
N GLN A 83 -10.38 -8.20 -1.72
CA GLN A 83 -10.53 -9.43 -2.47
C GLN A 83 -9.31 -9.65 -3.37
N TYR A 84 -9.02 -10.92 -3.70
CA TYR A 84 -7.93 -11.19 -4.64
C TYR A 84 -8.23 -10.54 -5.99
N PRO A 85 -7.22 -9.91 -6.63
CA PRO A 85 -7.40 -9.20 -7.90
C PRO A 85 -8.04 -10.06 -9.00
N LEU A 86 -7.78 -11.36 -8.98
CA LEU A 86 -8.33 -12.32 -9.92
C LEU A 86 -9.85 -12.45 -9.89
N ARG A 87 -10.50 -12.13 -8.78
CA ARG A 87 -11.98 -12.10 -8.73
C ARG A 87 -12.57 -11.03 -9.65
N PHE A 88 -11.75 -10.04 -10.01
CA PHE A 88 -12.07 -8.96 -10.94
C PHE A 88 -11.40 -9.16 -12.31
N ASN A 89 -10.83 -10.34 -12.56
CA ASN A 89 -10.07 -10.65 -13.77
C ASN A 89 -8.87 -9.69 -13.99
N VAL A 90 -8.24 -9.22 -12.90
CA VAL A 90 -7.11 -8.29 -12.93
C VAL A 90 -5.83 -9.05 -12.61
N SER A 91 -5.06 -9.40 -13.62
CA SER A 91 -3.78 -10.12 -13.51
C SER A 91 -2.57 -9.32 -14.03
N THR A 92 -2.79 -8.07 -14.46
CA THR A 92 -1.74 -7.20 -15.02
C THR A 92 -2.05 -5.72 -14.74
N HIS A 93 -1.16 -4.82 -15.17
CA HIS A 93 -1.44 -3.38 -15.17
C HIS A 93 -2.57 -3.04 -16.11
N PHE A 94 -3.37 -2.06 -15.73
CA PHE A 94 -4.38 -1.53 -16.61
C PHE A 94 -3.76 -0.74 -17.77
N ASN A 95 -4.38 -0.88 -18.92
CA ASN A 95 -4.24 0.09 -19.97
C ASN A 95 -5.17 1.28 -19.64
N ASP A 96 -4.59 2.37 -19.21
CA ASP A 96 -5.29 3.56 -18.70
C ASP A 96 -6.31 4.18 -19.68
N ARG A 97 -6.38 3.69 -20.93
CA ARG A 97 -7.34 4.15 -21.92
C ARG A 97 -8.64 3.34 -21.96
N VAL A 98 -8.59 2.07 -21.57
CA VAL A 98 -9.71 1.13 -21.77
C VAL A 98 -9.99 0.22 -20.58
N MET A 99 -9.08 0.17 -19.61
CA MET A 99 -9.20 -0.69 -18.43
C MET A 99 -9.36 0.11 -17.15
N PHE A 100 -10.28 -0.28 -16.30
CA PHE A 100 -10.56 0.38 -15.04
C PHE A 100 -11.19 -0.57 -14.02
N LEU A 101 -11.08 -0.24 -12.74
CA LEU A 101 -11.85 -0.91 -11.70
C LEU A 101 -13.31 -0.42 -11.74
N ASP A 102 -14.27 -1.34 -11.70
CA ASP A 102 -15.69 -0.97 -11.65
C ASP A 102 -16.05 -0.19 -10.40
N ASN A 103 -16.95 0.76 -10.55
CA ASN A 103 -17.43 1.56 -9.44
C ASN A 103 -18.57 0.91 -8.63
N ASP A 104 -19.11 -0.25 -9.05
CA ASP A 104 -20.09 -1.03 -8.30
C ASP A 104 -19.48 -1.86 -7.18
N VAL A 105 -18.14 -2.04 -7.19
CA VAL A 105 -17.45 -2.80 -6.16
C VAL A 105 -17.43 -2.06 -4.82
N LEU A 106 -17.50 -2.84 -3.73
CA LEU A 106 -17.26 -2.31 -2.39
C LEU A 106 -15.76 -1.99 -2.24
N THR A 107 -15.47 -0.80 -1.77
CA THR A 107 -14.11 -0.33 -1.49
C THR A 107 -13.97 0.15 -0.06
N ILE A 108 -12.74 0.26 0.44
CA ILE A 108 -12.46 0.80 1.79
C ILE A 108 -13.17 2.15 2.00
N PRO A 109 -13.04 3.19 1.14
CA PRO A 109 -13.71 4.47 1.40
C PRO A 109 -15.24 4.34 1.38
N LYS A 110 -15.85 3.51 0.51
CA LYS A 110 -17.29 3.24 0.54
C LYS A 110 -17.74 2.62 1.86
N GLN A 111 -17.00 1.61 2.35
CA GLN A 111 -17.30 0.99 3.65
C GLN A 111 -17.16 2.01 4.79
N LEU A 112 -16.08 2.77 4.84
CA LEU A 112 -15.82 3.73 5.90
C LEU A 112 -16.79 4.92 5.86
N LYS A 113 -17.26 5.32 4.68
CA LYS A 113 -18.28 6.36 4.52
C LYS A 113 -19.59 6.03 5.25
N THR A 114 -20.00 4.74 5.26
CA THR A 114 -21.18 4.29 6.06
C THR A 114 -21.00 4.49 7.56
N GLN A 115 -19.77 4.69 8.00
CA GLN A 115 -19.39 4.91 9.39
C GLN A 115 -19.08 6.39 9.70
N GLY A 116 -19.34 7.29 8.76
CA GLY A 116 -19.17 8.72 8.92
C GLY A 116 -17.73 9.21 8.71
N TYR A 117 -16.87 8.42 8.08
CA TYR A 117 -15.52 8.86 7.74
C TYR A 117 -15.53 9.85 6.58
N ARG A 118 -14.68 10.87 6.68
CA ARG A 118 -14.25 11.69 5.55
C ARG A 118 -12.99 11.08 4.95
N SER A 119 -12.91 10.96 3.63
CA SER A 119 -11.82 10.26 2.97
C SER A 119 -11.11 11.08 1.90
N MET A 120 -9.79 10.87 1.78
CA MET A 120 -8.99 11.47 0.72
C MET A 120 -8.00 10.47 0.16
N HIS A 121 -7.92 10.39 -1.17
CA HIS A 121 -6.85 9.71 -1.88
C HIS A 121 -5.79 10.69 -2.34
N ILE A 122 -4.51 10.38 -2.12
CA ILE A 122 -3.38 11.20 -2.57
C ILE A 122 -2.37 10.31 -3.28
N GLY A 123 -2.03 10.67 -4.51
CA GLY A 123 -0.91 10.10 -5.26
C GLY A 123 -1.29 9.18 -6.40
N LYS A 124 -0.52 8.13 -6.63
CA LYS A 124 -0.71 7.19 -7.75
C LYS A 124 -2.00 6.40 -7.58
N TRP A 125 -2.91 6.50 -8.54
CA TRP A 125 -4.16 5.74 -8.56
C TRP A 125 -3.98 4.37 -9.21
N HIS A 126 -3.65 4.36 -10.49
CA HIS A 126 -3.33 3.19 -11.31
C HIS A 126 -4.48 2.15 -11.40
N LEU A 127 -5.73 2.64 -11.30
CA LEU A 127 -6.95 1.82 -11.42
C LEU A 127 -7.89 2.33 -12.52
N GLY A 128 -7.32 3.10 -13.47
CA GLY A 128 -8.02 3.68 -14.60
C GLY A 128 -8.74 5.00 -14.30
N GLY A 129 -9.21 5.65 -15.35
CA GLY A 129 -10.07 6.85 -15.25
C GLY A 129 -9.37 8.17 -14.91
N LEU A 130 -8.05 8.24 -14.87
CA LEU A 130 -7.28 9.47 -14.58
C LEU A 130 -6.48 10.00 -15.78
N ASN A 131 -6.92 9.80 -17.02
CA ASN A 131 -6.43 10.60 -18.14
C ASN A 131 -7.26 11.87 -18.34
N GLU A 132 -6.76 12.85 -19.08
CA GLU A 132 -7.43 14.15 -19.29
C GLU A 132 -8.84 14.00 -19.88
N ALA A 133 -9.04 13.11 -20.86
CA ALA A 133 -10.33 12.89 -21.49
C ALA A 133 -11.36 12.39 -20.46
N HIS A 134 -10.95 11.46 -19.57
CA HIS A 134 -11.84 10.92 -18.55
C HIS A 134 -12.12 11.93 -17.42
N ILE A 135 -11.16 12.77 -17.06
CA ILE A 135 -11.33 13.81 -16.06
C ILE A 135 -12.28 14.89 -16.59
N SER A 136 -12.10 15.31 -17.84
CA SER A 136 -12.87 16.39 -18.46
C SER A 136 -14.34 16.01 -18.74
N ASP A 137 -14.62 14.72 -18.97
CA ASP A 137 -15.98 14.20 -19.18
C ASP A 137 -16.30 13.05 -18.23
N ARG A 138 -16.12 13.28 -16.94
CA ARG A 138 -16.31 12.25 -15.90
C ARG A 138 -17.65 11.56 -15.95
N LYS A 139 -18.70 12.27 -16.32
CA LYS A 139 -20.06 11.75 -16.33
C LYS A 139 -20.26 10.60 -17.34
N ASN A 140 -19.57 10.66 -18.49
CA ASN A 140 -19.71 9.71 -19.59
C ASN A 140 -18.46 8.82 -19.73
N SER A 141 -17.61 8.75 -18.73
CA SER A 141 -16.29 8.18 -18.84
C SER A 141 -15.96 7.20 -17.71
N MET A 142 -14.72 6.71 -17.70
CA MET A 142 -14.26 5.74 -16.70
C MET A 142 -14.26 6.33 -15.30
N PRO A 143 -14.63 5.54 -14.27
CA PRO A 143 -14.66 5.99 -12.88
C PRO A 143 -13.23 6.28 -12.37
N GLY A 144 -13.12 7.37 -11.61
CA GLY A 144 -11.90 7.73 -10.86
C GLY A 144 -12.09 7.56 -9.35
N PRO A 145 -11.22 8.15 -8.54
CA PRO A 145 -11.25 7.97 -7.08
C PRO A 145 -12.59 8.38 -6.42
N LEU A 146 -13.24 9.46 -6.88
CA LEU A 146 -14.53 9.91 -6.32
C LEU A 146 -15.62 8.85 -6.51
N GLN A 147 -15.69 8.22 -7.68
CA GLN A 147 -16.66 7.18 -7.99
C GLN A 147 -16.44 5.90 -7.20
N HIS A 148 -15.21 5.72 -6.69
CA HIS A 148 -14.86 4.62 -5.79
C HIS A 148 -15.08 4.96 -4.31
N GLY A 149 -15.67 6.14 -4.00
CA GLY A 149 -16.16 6.50 -2.68
C GLY A 149 -15.27 7.46 -1.89
N PHE A 150 -14.14 7.90 -2.43
CA PHE A 150 -13.38 8.98 -1.83
C PHE A 150 -14.15 10.29 -1.91
N ASP A 151 -14.06 11.12 -0.87
CA ASP A 151 -14.68 12.45 -0.86
C ASP A 151 -13.80 13.47 -1.58
N HIS A 152 -12.48 13.26 -1.55
CA HIS A 152 -11.47 14.09 -2.20
C HIS A 152 -10.34 13.26 -2.77
N TYR A 153 -9.67 13.79 -3.80
CA TYR A 153 -8.38 13.25 -4.23
C TYR A 153 -7.43 14.32 -4.76
N LEU A 154 -6.13 14.03 -4.71
CA LEU A 154 -5.06 14.64 -5.48
C LEU A 154 -4.23 13.54 -6.11
N ALA A 155 -4.25 13.41 -7.42
CA ALA A 155 -3.58 12.31 -8.11
C ALA A 155 -2.84 12.80 -9.37
N MET A 156 -1.87 11.99 -9.81
CA MET A 156 -1.20 12.18 -11.09
C MET A 156 -2.17 11.84 -12.24
N ILE A 157 -2.14 12.65 -13.29
CA ILE A 157 -2.82 12.33 -14.55
C ILE A 157 -2.06 11.18 -15.22
N GLU A 158 -2.76 10.08 -15.45
CA GLU A 158 -2.20 8.83 -15.96
C GLU A 158 -2.29 8.76 -17.49
N ASP A 159 -1.89 9.83 -18.19
CA ASP A 159 -1.87 9.85 -19.65
C ASP A 159 -0.49 9.41 -20.18
N PRO A 160 -0.44 8.40 -21.10
CA PRO A 160 0.80 7.94 -21.70
C PRO A 160 1.61 9.02 -22.40
N GLN A 161 0.96 10.07 -22.93
CA GLN A 161 1.65 11.19 -23.59
C GLN A 161 2.56 11.94 -22.61
N TYR A 162 2.18 12.12 -21.35
CA TYR A 162 2.98 12.78 -20.32
C TYR A 162 4.09 11.89 -19.80
N ARG A 163 3.85 10.58 -19.71
CA ARG A 163 4.89 9.59 -19.35
C ARG A 163 5.94 9.41 -20.46
N GLY A 164 5.49 9.43 -21.73
CA GLY A 164 6.36 9.17 -22.89
C GLY A 164 7.35 10.27 -23.18
N VAL A 165 7.02 11.55 -22.97
CA VAL A 165 7.87 12.69 -23.23
C VAL A 165 9.06 12.73 -22.27
N ALA A 166 8.83 12.53 -20.98
CA ALA A 166 9.89 12.52 -19.97
C ALA A 166 10.88 11.35 -20.16
N MET A 167 10.42 10.18 -20.60
CA MET A 167 11.28 9.03 -20.89
C MET A 167 12.08 9.20 -22.20
N ARG A 168 11.47 9.77 -23.26
CA ARG A 168 12.13 9.94 -24.57
C ARG A 168 13.22 10.99 -24.57
N GLU A 169 13.04 12.06 -23.81
CA GLU A 169 13.96 13.20 -23.83
C GLU A 169 15.09 13.09 -22.82
N LYS A 170 15.22 11.96 -22.07
CA LYS A 170 16.20 11.78 -20.99
C LYS A 170 16.27 12.98 -20.02
N ARG A 171 15.23 13.81 -19.99
CA ARG A 171 15.14 14.90 -19.03
C ARG A 171 15.11 14.29 -17.64
N LEU A 172 16.01 14.70 -16.81
CA LEU A 172 15.92 14.43 -15.38
C LEU A 172 14.55 14.97 -14.95
N TYR A 173 13.75 14.17 -14.30
CA TYR A 173 12.39 14.52 -13.81
C TYR A 173 12.33 15.82 -12.98
N LYS A 174 13.49 16.37 -12.66
CA LYS A 174 13.66 17.63 -11.95
C LYS A 174 12.97 18.81 -12.66
N ASP A 175 12.90 18.78 -13.99
CA ASP A 175 12.43 19.91 -14.80
C ASP A 175 11.11 19.62 -15.53
N ALA A 176 10.53 18.42 -15.36
CA ALA A 176 9.21 18.11 -15.90
C ALA A 176 8.13 18.54 -14.90
N GLY A 177 7.25 19.43 -15.31
CA GLY A 177 6.07 19.79 -14.52
C GLY A 177 5.24 18.55 -14.19
N LYS A 178 4.59 18.58 -13.03
CA LYS A 178 3.73 17.49 -12.57
C LYS A 178 2.30 17.77 -13.00
N HIS A 179 1.77 16.90 -13.85
CA HIS A 179 0.37 16.97 -14.27
C HIS A 179 -0.51 16.30 -13.23
N LEU A 180 -1.28 17.12 -12.51
CA LEU A 180 -2.09 16.71 -11.37
C LEU A 180 -3.57 17.00 -11.64
N ALA A 181 -4.43 16.14 -11.11
CA ALA A 181 -5.84 16.42 -10.98
C ALA A 181 -6.26 16.36 -9.50
N LYS A 182 -7.14 17.28 -9.12
CA LYS A 182 -7.76 17.33 -7.81
C LYS A 182 -9.27 17.45 -7.97
N ASP A 183 -10.01 16.48 -7.42
CA ASP A 183 -11.48 16.48 -7.41
C ASP A 183 -12.05 16.73 -8.83
N ASP A 184 -11.55 15.99 -9.83
CA ASP A 184 -11.86 16.10 -11.27
C ASP A 184 -11.54 17.47 -11.90
N THR A 185 -10.62 18.23 -11.30
CA THR A 185 -10.08 19.48 -11.85
C THR A 185 -8.61 19.30 -12.18
N ILE A 186 -8.22 19.55 -13.42
CA ILE A 186 -6.83 19.54 -13.87
C ILE A 186 -6.15 20.78 -13.30
N LEU A 187 -5.02 20.58 -12.61
CA LEU A 187 -4.27 21.66 -11.97
C LEU A 187 -3.15 22.17 -12.90
N PRO A 188 -2.69 23.41 -12.70
CA PRO A 188 -1.44 23.88 -13.29
C PRO A 188 -0.27 22.97 -12.92
N GLU A 189 0.74 22.94 -13.80
CA GLU A 189 1.96 22.17 -13.53
C GLU A 189 2.62 22.57 -12.20
N ASP A 190 3.07 21.58 -11.44
CA ASP A 190 3.83 21.76 -10.20
C ASP A 190 5.24 21.20 -10.35
N SER A 191 6.25 22.04 -10.23
CA SER A 191 7.66 21.67 -10.38
C SER A 191 8.27 21.04 -9.13
N ARG A 192 7.56 21.01 -8.00
CA ARG A 192 8.06 20.39 -6.76
C ARG A 192 8.21 18.90 -6.92
N HIS A 193 9.08 18.30 -6.09
CA HIS A 193 9.23 16.85 -6.03
C HIS A 193 7.91 16.16 -5.62
N TRP A 194 7.57 15.04 -6.26
CA TRP A 194 6.36 14.26 -6.02
C TRP A 194 6.09 13.96 -4.55
N THR A 195 7.14 13.56 -3.81
CA THR A 195 7.03 13.23 -2.38
C THR A 195 6.61 14.45 -1.57
N ASN A 196 7.17 15.64 -1.85
CA ASN A 196 6.78 16.87 -1.17
C ASN A 196 5.32 17.23 -1.45
N ILE A 197 4.89 17.23 -2.71
CA ILE A 197 3.51 17.54 -3.09
C ILE A 197 2.53 16.68 -2.29
N LYS A 198 2.80 15.37 -2.21
CA LYS A 198 1.90 14.42 -1.57
C LYS A 198 1.86 14.55 -0.05
N PHE A 199 3.01 14.67 0.60
CA PHE A 199 3.03 14.86 2.06
C PHE A 199 2.51 16.23 2.47
N ASP A 200 2.75 17.30 1.70
CA ASP A 200 2.18 18.62 1.98
C ASP A 200 0.65 18.58 1.90
N GLU A 201 0.07 17.95 0.88
CA GLU A 201 -1.38 17.81 0.76
C GLU A 201 -1.96 16.88 1.84
N ALA A 202 -1.25 15.79 2.18
CA ALA A 202 -1.62 14.90 3.28
C ALA A 202 -1.69 15.63 4.62
N ILE A 203 -0.67 16.42 4.94
CA ILE A 203 -0.62 17.25 6.15
C ILE A 203 -1.72 18.30 6.15
N LYS A 204 -1.97 18.93 5.01
CA LYS A 204 -3.06 19.90 4.85
C LYS A 204 -4.43 19.26 5.09
N PHE A 205 -4.66 18.07 4.53
CA PHE A 205 -5.89 17.32 4.76
C PHE A 205 -6.05 16.93 6.24
N VAL A 206 -5.01 16.38 6.87
CA VAL A 206 -5.01 16.01 8.30
C VAL A 206 -5.34 17.22 9.18
N LYS A 207 -4.68 18.37 8.95
CA LYS A 207 -4.94 19.62 9.68
C LYS A 207 -6.38 20.14 9.48
N SER A 208 -6.95 19.95 8.30
CA SER A 208 -8.35 20.31 8.02
C SER A 208 -9.32 19.36 8.70
N ALA A 209 -9.09 18.05 8.56
CA ALA A 209 -9.96 17.03 9.10
C ALA A 209 -9.97 17.02 10.65
N SER A 210 -8.83 17.30 11.29
CA SER A 210 -8.72 17.35 12.75
C SER A 210 -9.54 18.47 13.41
N LYS A 211 -9.96 19.48 12.65
CA LYS A 211 -10.84 20.56 13.14
C LYS A 211 -12.30 20.14 13.26
N SER A 212 -12.67 19.02 12.62
CA SER A 212 -14.00 18.43 12.72
C SER A 212 -13.96 17.25 13.69
N ASN A 213 -15.10 16.93 14.31
CA ASN A 213 -15.23 15.76 15.17
C ASN A 213 -15.47 14.46 14.37
N GLN A 214 -15.19 14.49 13.07
CA GLN A 214 -15.41 13.41 12.11
C GLN A 214 -14.12 12.61 11.93
N PRO A 215 -14.15 11.27 12.05
CA PRO A 215 -12.99 10.45 11.74
C PRO A 215 -12.64 10.54 10.26
N PHE A 216 -11.37 10.37 9.91
CA PHE A 216 -10.93 10.42 8.53
C PHE A 216 -10.15 9.17 8.10
N PHE A 217 -10.19 8.92 6.79
CA PHE A 217 -9.35 7.95 6.09
C PHE A 217 -8.48 8.69 5.07
N LEU A 218 -7.18 8.63 5.25
CA LEU A 218 -6.19 9.13 4.31
C LEU A 218 -5.51 7.96 3.60
N ASN A 219 -5.70 7.86 2.29
CA ASN A 219 -5.07 6.88 1.42
C ASN A 219 -3.92 7.56 0.68
N LEU A 220 -2.70 7.48 1.22
CA LEU A 220 -1.50 8.13 0.69
C LEU A 220 -0.66 7.12 -0.08
N TRP A 221 -0.84 7.06 -1.39
CA TRP A 221 -0.11 6.18 -2.30
C TRP A 221 0.98 6.95 -3.03
N LEU A 222 2.22 6.72 -2.62
CA LEU A 222 3.38 7.39 -3.19
C LEU A 222 3.74 6.82 -4.56
N ASP A 223 4.44 7.59 -5.41
CA ASP A 223 5.10 7.05 -6.60
C ASP A 223 6.53 6.63 -6.29
N ALA A 224 7.13 7.21 -5.25
CA ALA A 224 8.47 6.87 -4.82
C ALA A 224 8.48 5.52 -4.06
N PRO A 225 9.56 4.71 -4.21
CA PRO A 225 10.75 4.97 -5.01
C PRO A 225 10.72 4.38 -6.43
N HIS A 226 9.54 4.21 -7.06
CA HIS A 226 9.40 3.74 -8.45
C HIS A 226 10.17 4.62 -9.43
N ALA A 227 10.73 4.00 -10.46
CA ALA A 227 11.37 4.74 -11.56
C ALA A 227 10.34 5.54 -12.39
N PRO A 228 10.76 6.64 -13.01
CA PRO A 228 12.12 7.16 -13.09
C PRO A 228 12.55 7.83 -11.79
N TYR A 229 13.84 7.66 -11.46
CA TYR A 229 14.35 8.15 -10.19
C TYR A 229 14.58 9.65 -10.23
N GLU A 230 14.00 10.34 -9.27
CA GLU A 230 14.07 11.79 -9.15
C GLU A 230 15.13 12.24 -8.14
N TYR A 231 15.69 13.42 -8.37
CA TYR A 231 16.44 14.13 -7.36
C TYR A 231 15.50 14.56 -6.23
N SER A 232 15.72 14.04 -5.01
CA SER A 232 14.84 14.32 -3.88
C SER A 232 15.15 15.69 -3.23
N ASN A 233 16.14 15.74 -2.37
CA ASN A 233 16.68 16.97 -1.77
C ASN A 233 18.08 16.69 -1.23
N ASP A 234 18.86 17.75 -0.94
CA ASP A 234 20.25 17.60 -0.51
C ASP A 234 20.38 16.83 0.81
N GLU A 235 19.46 17.03 1.74
CA GLU A 235 19.45 16.33 3.03
C GLU A 235 19.24 14.82 2.86
N ALA A 236 18.32 14.41 2.00
CA ALA A 236 18.06 13.00 1.71
C ALA A 236 19.22 12.32 0.95
N LEU A 237 19.98 13.07 0.15
CA LEU A 237 21.09 12.55 -0.62
C LEU A 237 22.42 12.55 0.14
N ALA A 238 22.61 13.49 1.06
CA ALA A 238 23.88 13.71 1.76
C ALA A 238 24.51 12.44 2.37
N PRO A 239 23.76 11.51 2.99
CA PRO A 239 24.33 10.30 3.57
C PRO A 239 24.99 9.37 2.54
N TYR A 240 24.65 9.52 1.25
CA TYR A 240 25.02 8.57 0.19
C TYR A 240 26.01 9.12 -0.82
N GLN A 241 26.19 10.45 -0.94
CA GLN A 241 27.00 11.09 -1.98
C GLN A 241 28.44 10.57 -2.09
N LYS A 242 29.03 10.13 -0.98
CA LYS A 242 30.40 9.56 -0.97
C LYS A 242 30.45 8.07 -1.36
N ARG A 243 29.31 7.36 -1.40
CA ARG A 243 29.24 5.90 -1.54
C ARG A 243 28.39 5.44 -2.71
N SER A 244 27.70 6.36 -3.37
CA SER A 244 26.77 6.08 -4.45
C SER A 244 26.74 7.22 -5.45
N GLN A 245 26.38 6.92 -6.69
CA GLN A 245 26.26 7.90 -7.76
C GLN A 245 25.15 7.51 -8.75
N GLY A 246 24.76 8.43 -9.61
CA GLY A 246 23.76 8.19 -10.64
C GLY A 246 22.42 7.73 -10.06
N GLN A 247 21.79 6.76 -10.69
CA GLN A 247 20.47 6.29 -10.32
C GLN A 247 20.41 5.63 -8.91
N ASP A 248 21.47 4.95 -8.47
CA ASP A 248 21.53 4.35 -7.14
C ASP A 248 21.51 5.43 -6.04
N LEU A 249 22.20 6.55 -6.25
CA LEU A 249 22.13 7.71 -5.35
C LEU A 249 20.70 8.27 -5.29
N LEU A 250 20.07 8.47 -6.44
CA LEU A 250 18.71 9.00 -6.52
C LEU A 250 17.70 8.08 -5.83
N TYR A 251 17.77 6.77 -6.08
CA TYR A 251 16.91 5.78 -5.44
C TYR A 251 16.99 5.85 -3.91
N ARG A 252 18.22 5.84 -3.36
CA ARG A 252 18.42 5.93 -1.89
C ARG A 252 17.87 7.25 -1.34
N GLY A 253 18.11 8.35 -2.04
CA GLY A 253 17.56 9.66 -1.69
C GLY A 253 16.04 9.66 -1.68
N MET A 254 15.38 9.04 -2.67
CA MET A 254 13.93 8.93 -2.72
C MET A 254 13.36 8.15 -1.52
N VAL A 255 13.99 7.03 -1.12
CA VAL A 255 13.55 6.26 0.07
C VAL A 255 13.73 7.09 1.35
N THR A 256 14.87 7.78 1.51
CA THR A 256 15.08 8.69 2.67
C THR A 256 14.11 9.86 2.64
N HIS A 257 13.74 10.35 1.48
CA HIS A 257 12.73 11.42 1.35
C HIS A 257 11.32 10.95 1.75
N ILE A 258 10.96 9.70 1.44
CA ILE A 258 9.75 9.07 1.99
C ILE A 258 9.81 9.05 3.52
N ASP A 259 10.93 8.62 4.08
CA ASP A 259 11.16 8.58 5.52
C ASP A 259 10.96 9.95 6.18
N GLN A 260 11.55 11.01 5.61
CA GLN A 260 11.36 12.40 6.06
C GLN A 260 9.88 12.81 6.02
N GLY A 261 9.16 12.44 4.95
CA GLY A 261 7.73 12.71 4.82
C GLY A 261 6.89 12.01 5.89
N VAL A 262 7.18 10.73 6.16
CA VAL A 262 6.54 9.97 7.25
C VAL A 262 6.82 10.62 8.60
N GLY A 263 8.05 11.06 8.87
CA GLY A 263 8.40 11.80 10.08
C GLY A 263 7.55 13.05 10.28
N LYS A 264 7.46 13.91 9.24
CA LYS A 264 6.64 15.13 9.28
C LYS A 264 5.16 14.83 9.51
N LEU A 265 4.64 13.74 8.93
CA LEU A 265 3.24 13.32 9.13
C LEU A 265 3.00 12.90 10.59
N ILE A 266 3.86 12.06 11.15
CA ILE A 266 3.77 11.62 12.56
C ILE A 266 3.90 12.80 13.54
N GLU A 267 4.84 13.70 13.31
CA GLU A 267 4.99 14.93 14.09
C GLU A 267 3.73 15.81 14.02
N THR A 268 3.12 15.91 12.84
CA THR A 268 1.85 16.65 12.69
C THR A 268 0.72 16.01 13.52
N LEU A 269 0.60 14.67 13.50
CA LEU A 269 -0.39 13.98 14.33
C LEU A 269 -0.18 14.23 15.82
N LYS A 270 1.08 14.17 16.29
CA LYS A 270 1.46 14.47 17.68
C LYS A 270 1.16 15.94 18.05
N ALA A 271 1.51 16.88 17.19
CA ALA A 271 1.25 18.32 17.42
C ALA A 271 -0.25 18.67 17.47
N LEU A 272 -1.08 17.90 16.77
CA LEU A 272 -2.54 18.05 16.80
C LEU A 272 -3.21 17.24 17.93
N ASN A 273 -2.46 16.50 18.72
CA ASN A 273 -2.92 15.61 19.79
C ASN A 273 -3.95 14.56 19.31
N ILE A 274 -3.80 14.05 18.06
CA ILE A 274 -4.66 13.02 17.50
C ILE A 274 -3.92 11.68 17.23
N ASP A 275 -2.62 11.65 17.51
CA ASP A 275 -1.74 10.48 17.35
C ASP A 275 -2.25 9.25 18.11
N GLN A 276 -2.78 9.44 19.33
CA GLN A 276 -3.31 8.36 20.18
C GLN A 276 -4.55 7.69 19.60
N ASN A 277 -5.27 8.35 18.70
CA ASN A 277 -6.48 7.85 18.04
C ASN A 277 -6.35 7.82 16.52
N THR A 278 -5.13 7.62 16.02
CA THR A 278 -4.86 7.48 14.57
C THR A 278 -4.06 6.21 14.32
N LEU A 279 -4.66 5.28 13.55
CA LEU A 279 -3.95 4.12 13.03
C LEU A 279 -3.16 4.55 11.78
N VAL A 280 -1.85 4.41 11.80
CA VAL A 280 -0.98 4.63 10.66
C VAL A 280 -0.39 3.30 10.23
N ILE A 281 -0.56 2.95 8.96
CA ILE A 281 0.05 1.78 8.33
C ILE A 281 1.00 2.26 7.24
N PHE A 282 2.22 1.72 7.24
CA PHE A 282 3.21 1.88 6.18
C PHE A 282 3.49 0.53 5.53
N THR A 283 3.45 0.46 4.19
CA THR A 283 3.76 -0.76 3.41
C THR A 283 4.16 -0.42 1.96
N SER A 284 4.39 -1.45 1.14
CA SER A 284 4.66 -1.35 -0.30
C SER A 284 3.62 -2.13 -1.11
N ASP A 285 3.43 -1.77 -2.37
CA ASP A 285 2.48 -2.44 -3.27
C ASP A 285 3.02 -3.72 -3.91
N ASN A 286 4.31 -3.90 -4.01
CA ASN A 286 5.01 -5.11 -4.44
C ASN A 286 6.48 -5.06 -4.01
N GLY A 287 7.21 -6.16 -4.24
CA GLY A 287 8.65 -6.19 -4.03
C GLY A 287 9.42 -5.22 -4.93
N PRO A 288 10.73 -5.04 -4.70
CA PRO A 288 11.53 -4.00 -5.33
C PRO A 288 11.71 -4.24 -6.84
N ALA A 289 11.72 -3.15 -7.60
CA ALA A 289 12.29 -3.13 -8.94
C ALA A 289 13.84 -3.07 -8.88
N TYR A 290 14.50 -2.74 -9.96
CA TYR A 290 15.96 -2.80 -10.19
C TYR A 290 16.90 -2.48 -9.01
N LEU A 291 16.76 -1.30 -8.40
CA LEU A 291 17.73 -0.75 -7.45
C LEU A 291 17.34 -1.03 -6.00
N GLY A 292 16.09 -1.39 -5.77
CA GLY A 292 15.60 -1.78 -4.47
C GLY A 292 16.16 -3.12 -4.02
N SER A 293 16.04 -3.43 -2.74
CA SER A 293 16.60 -4.63 -2.13
C SER A 293 15.51 -5.55 -1.61
N PRO A 294 15.41 -6.80 -2.11
CA PRO A 294 14.59 -7.81 -1.47
C PRO A 294 15.25 -8.39 -0.20
N LEU A 295 16.39 -7.84 0.24
CA LEU A 295 17.28 -8.38 1.26
C LEU A 295 17.88 -9.71 0.79
N HIS A 296 17.53 -10.81 1.45
CA HIS A 296 18.00 -12.16 1.13
C HIS A 296 16.94 -13.00 0.40
N PHE A 297 15.77 -12.45 0.16
CA PHE A 297 14.69 -13.15 -0.51
C PHE A 297 14.96 -13.28 -2.01
N LYS A 298 14.56 -14.42 -2.58
CA LYS A 298 14.63 -14.70 -4.01
C LYS A 298 13.57 -13.89 -4.76
N GLY A 299 13.89 -13.44 -5.97
CA GLY A 299 12.95 -12.71 -6.83
C GLY A 299 12.83 -11.21 -6.51
N ARG A 300 12.03 -10.53 -7.30
CA ARG A 300 11.76 -9.08 -7.29
C ARG A 300 10.38 -8.81 -7.89
N LYS A 301 10.02 -7.53 -8.12
CA LYS A 301 8.81 -7.14 -8.88
C LYS A 301 8.62 -8.06 -10.10
N THR A 302 7.40 -8.48 -10.36
CA THR A 302 6.98 -9.45 -11.38
C THR A 302 7.33 -10.91 -11.10
N ASP A 303 8.08 -11.21 -10.05
CA ASP A 303 8.43 -12.57 -9.65
C ASP A 303 7.59 -12.98 -8.42
N PHE A 304 7.18 -14.23 -8.38
CA PHE A 304 6.37 -14.76 -7.30
C PHE A 304 7.14 -15.44 -6.17
N HIS A 305 8.47 -15.44 -6.20
CA HIS A 305 9.26 -15.75 -5.02
C HIS A 305 9.07 -14.68 -3.93
N GLU A 306 9.55 -14.96 -2.74
CA GLU A 306 9.36 -14.08 -1.57
C GLU A 306 9.74 -12.62 -1.84
N GLY A 307 10.84 -12.38 -2.56
CA GLY A 307 11.31 -11.03 -2.88
C GLY A 307 10.37 -10.21 -3.76
N GLY A 308 9.44 -10.84 -4.49
CA GLY A 308 8.49 -10.11 -5.34
C GLY A 308 7.16 -9.79 -4.64
N VAL A 309 6.76 -10.57 -3.63
CA VAL A 309 5.44 -10.44 -2.99
C VAL A 309 5.50 -10.15 -1.49
N ARG A 310 6.61 -10.48 -0.80
CA ARG A 310 6.79 -10.18 0.62
C ARG A 310 7.30 -8.75 0.79
N VAL A 311 6.51 -7.92 1.44
CA VAL A 311 6.75 -6.47 1.58
C VAL A 311 6.85 -6.05 3.04
N PRO A 312 7.52 -4.94 3.38
CA PRO A 312 7.52 -4.42 4.73
C PRO A 312 6.10 -3.95 5.11
N MET A 313 5.70 -4.17 6.35
CA MET A 313 4.47 -3.61 6.91
C MET A 313 4.69 -3.23 8.37
N ILE A 314 4.41 -1.95 8.69
CA ILE A 314 4.49 -1.39 10.03
C ILE A 314 3.14 -0.77 10.37
N ALA A 315 2.61 -1.11 11.54
CA ALA A 315 1.40 -0.52 12.09
C ALA A 315 1.71 0.27 13.37
N TRP A 316 1.22 1.49 13.45
CA TRP A 316 1.45 2.40 14.56
C TRP A 316 0.14 3.04 15.03
N MET A 317 -0.13 2.95 16.30
CA MET A 317 -1.24 3.60 17.02
C MET A 317 -0.92 3.55 18.52
N PRO A 318 -0.24 4.55 19.09
CA PRO A 318 0.42 4.46 20.40
C PRO A 318 -0.44 3.97 21.55
N LYS A 319 -1.71 4.35 21.62
CA LYS A 319 -2.64 3.92 22.70
C LYS A 319 -3.13 2.47 22.55
N THR A 320 -3.04 1.92 21.35
CA THR A 320 -3.68 0.64 20.99
C THR A 320 -2.68 -0.46 20.68
N ILE A 321 -1.61 -0.12 19.97
CA ILE A 321 -0.57 -1.05 19.54
C ILE A 321 0.60 -0.94 20.52
N LYS A 322 1.01 -2.07 21.08
CA LYS A 322 2.17 -2.11 21.99
C LYS A 322 3.46 -1.76 21.23
N ARG A 323 4.31 -1.00 21.89
CA ARG A 323 5.62 -0.59 21.34
C ARG A 323 6.56 -1.79 21.20
N ASP A 324 7.48 -1.67 20.25
CA ASP A 324 8.61 -2.58 20.01
C ASP A 324 8.18 -4.04 19.83
N GLN A 325 7.10 -4.25 19.07
CA GLN A 325 6.58 -5.57 18.79
C GLN A 325 6.91 -6.01 17.35
N THR A 326 7.12 -7.30 17.22
CA THR A 326 7.24 -7.97 15.92
C THR A 326 6.29 -9.15 15.88
N THR A 327 5.68 -9.39 14.73
CA THR A 327 4.80 -10.54 14.49
C THR A 327 5.16 -11.23 13.18
N ASP A 328 5.03 -12.55 13.17
CA ASP A 328 5.16 -13.43 12.00
C ASP A 328 3.81 -13.92 11.47
N VAL A 329 2.71 -13.36 11.97
CA VAL A 329 1.36 -13.67 11.47
C VAL A 329 1.30 -13.38 9.98
N ILE A 330 1.08 -14.43 9.19
CA ILE A 330 0.93 -14.32 7.74
C ILE A 330 -0.27 -13.43 7.42
N SER A 331 -0.02 -12.33 6.73
CA SER A 331 -0.99 -11.29 6.42
C SER A 331 -0.82 -10.79 4.99
N ASN A 332 -1.86 -10.16 4.44
CA ASN A 332 -1.90 -9.75 3.04
C ASN A 332 -2.56 -8.36 2.90
N THR A 333 -2.27 -7.65 1.83
CA THR A 333 -2.89 -6.34 1.55
C THR A 333 -4.41 -6.39 1.43
N VAL A 334 -5.02 -7.53 1.07
CA VAL A 334 -6.48 -7.71 1.07
C VAL A 334 -7.09 -7.64 2.48
N ASP A 335 -6.29 -7.75 3.53
CA ASP A 335 -6.73 -7.70 4.92
C ASP A 335 -7.11 -6.27 5.37
N PHE A 336 -6.72 -5.25 4.62
CA PHE A 336 -6.98 -3.86 5.02
C PHE A 336 -8.47 -3.53 5.06
N LEU A 337 -9.27 -3.97 4.10
CA LEU A 337 -10.70 -3.68 4.08
C LEU A 337 -11.43 -4.22 5.32
N PRO A 338 -11.34 -5.51 5.70
CA PRO A 338 -11.98 -6.01 6.91
C PRO A 338 -11.37 -5.42 8.19
N THR A 339 -10.05 -5.17 8.21
CA THR A 339 -9.37 -4.58 9.36
C THR A 339 -9.82 -3.14 9.61
N PHE A 340 -9.86 -2.30 8.60
CA PHE A 340 -10.33 -0.91 8.73
C PHE A 340 -11.81 -0.85 9.07
N GLY A 341 -12.63 -1.75 8.48
CA GLY A 341 -14.02 -1.94 8.86
C GLY A 341 -14.19 -2.26 10.34
N SER A 342 -13.37 -3.14 10.88
CA SER A 342 -13.37 -3.49 12.31
C SER A 342 -13.00 -2.30 13.21
N PHE A 343 -11.95 -1.56 12.87
CA PHE A 343 -11.57 -0.33 13.59
C PHE A 343 -12.66 0.74 13.53
N ALA A 344 -13.33 0.86 12.40
CA ALA A 344 -14.44 1.79 12.19
C ALA A 344 -15.76 1.30 12.84
N LYS A 345 -15.79 0.09 13.41
CA LYS A 345 -17.00 -0.56 13.93
C LYS A 345 -18.10 -0.67 12.85
N ALA A 346 -17.69 -0.92 11.63
CA ALA A 346 -18.63 -1.12 10.53
C ALA A 346 -19.46 -2.38 10.79
N LYS A 347 -20.71 -2.17 11.15
CA LYS A 347 -21.73 -3.22 11.30
C LYS A 347 -22.60 -3.22 10.04
N GLY A 348 -23.01 -4.35 9.55
CA GLY A 348 -23.92 -4.41 8.42
C GLY A 348 -23.64 -5.55 7.48
N ALA A 349 -23.96 -5.37 6.19
CA ALA A 349 -23.94 -6.42 5.18
C ALA A 349 -22.66 -7.26 5.24
N LYS A 350 -22.81 -8.58 5.11
CA LYS A 350 -21.70 -9.53 5.02
C LYS A 350 -20.76 -9.06 3.92
N VAL A 351 -19.62 -8.49 4.33
CA VAL A 351 -18.60 -8.04 3.38
C VAL A 351 -17.99 -9.28 2.74
N ILE A 352 -18.13 -9.39 1.41
CA ILE A 352 -17.43 -10.44 0.67
C ILE A 352 -15.97 -10.01 0.59
N THR A 353 -15.09 -10.75 1.23
CA THR A 353 -13.66 -10.48 1.26
C THR A 353 -12.87 -11.78 1.31
N ASP A 354 -11.70 -11.79 0.70
CA ASP A 354 -10.68 -12.83 0.88
C ASP A 354 -9.74 -12.47 2.04
N GLY A 355 -9.78 -11.21 2.49
CA GLY A 355 -8.99 -10.71 3.59
C GLY A 355 -9.51 -11.13 4.95
N MET A 356 -8.64 -11.09 5.95
CA MET A 356 -8.92 -11.34 7.35
C MET A 356 -8.77 -10.05 8.18
N ASP A 357 -9.58 -9.92 9.23
CA ASP A 357 -9.46 -8.83 10.18
C ASP A 357 -8.22 -8.99 11.07
N LEU A 358 -7.24 -8.10 10.88
CA LEU A 358 -6.00 -8.04 11.68
C LEU A 358 -6.17 -7.29 13.00
N SER A 359 -7.35 -6.76 13.33
CA SER A 359 -7.53 -5.89 14.49
C SER A 359 -7.19 -6.57 15.84
N SER A 360 -7.38 -7.88 15.94
CA SER A 360 -6.99 -8.67 17.10
C SER A 360 -5.47 -8.78 17.24
N VAL A 361 -4.77 -8.97 16.12
CA VAL A 361 -3.29 -9.01 16.06
C VAL A 361 -2.73 -7.63 16.40
N LEU A 362 -3.23 -6.58 15.75
CA LEU A 362 -2.80 -5.20 15.99
C LEU A 362 -3.00 -4.76 17.45
N LYS A 363 -4.05 -5.23 18.11
CA LYS A 363 -4.33 -4.96 19.54
C LYS A 363 -3.56 -5.89 20.50
N GLY A 364 -2.73 -6.79 19.99
CA GLY A 364 -1.99 -7.77 20.79
C GLY A 364 -2.89 -8.79 21.52
N LYS A 365 -4.07 -9.09 20.96
CA LYS A 365 -5.03 -10.06 21.48
C LYS A 365 -4.91 -11.43 20.82
N ALA A 366 -4.25 -11.52 19.67
CA ALA A 366 -3.99 -12.76 18.96
C ALA A 366 -2.56 -12.76 18.38
N ASN A 367 -1.91 -13.91 18.42
CA ASN A 367 -0.58 -14.14 17.85
C ASN A 367 -0.65 -15.03 16.60
N THR A 368 -1.83 -15.53 16.27
CA THR A 368 -2.07 -16.38 15.10
C THR A 368 -3.39 -16.04 14.47
N LEU A 369 -3.51 -16.35 13.18
CA LEU A 369 -4.78 -16.35 12.44
C LEU A 369 -4.90 -17.70 11.72
N ASP A 370 -6.09 -18.31 11.76
CA ASP A 370 -6.38 -19.49 10.97
C ASP A 370 -6.69 -19.09 9.53
N ARG A 371 -5.61 -18.76 8.80
CA ARG A 371 -5.69 -18.24 7.45
C ARG A 371 -5.86 -19.40 6.46
N PRO A 372 -6.88 -19.30 5.56
CA PRO A 372 -6.99 -20.17 4.39
C PRO A 372 -5.80 -20.02 3.45
N THR A 373 -5.65 -20.95 2.52
CA THR A 373 -4.65 -20.82 1.44
C THR A 373 -4.87 -19.53 0.67
N MET A 374 -3.79 -18.76 0.51
CA MET A 374 -3.79 -17.54 -0.29
C MET A 374 -3.35 -17.84 -1.72
N PHE A 375 -3.89 -17.08 -2.67
CA PHE A 375 -3.66 -17.31 -4.09
C PHE A 375 -3.26 -16.04 -4.82
N TRP A 376 -2.34 -16.16 -5.79
CA TRP A 376 -1.90 -15.09 -6.69
C TRP A 376 -1.81 -15.58 -8.12
N GLU A 377 -2.02 -14.66 -9.05
CA GLU A 377 -1.72 -14.86 -10.47
C GLU A 377 -1.32 -13.53 -11.11
N ILE A 378 -0.37 -13.56 -12.03
CA ILE A 378 -0.12 -12.51 -13.00
C ILE A 378 -0.17 -13.08 -14.41
N SER A 379 -0.48 -12.23 -15.39
CA SER A 379 -0.50 -12.64 -16.80
C SER A 379 0.87 -13.16 -17.25
N THR A 380 0.89 -14.32 -17.90
CA THR A 380 2.11 -14.92 -18.49
C THR A 380 2.78 -13.99 -19.50
N ARG A 381 2.00 -13.20 -20.24
CA ARG A 381 2.54 -12.17 -21.15
C ARG A 381 3.36 -11.12 -20.41
N TYR A 382 2.98 -10.83 -19.18
CA TYR A 382 3.70 -9.86 -18.34
C TYR A 382 4.96 -10.47 -17.74
N ALA A 383 4.88 -11.67 -17.21
CA ALA A 383 6.02 -12.41 -16.69
C ALA A 383 7.09 -12.66 -17.78
N ASN A 384 6.67 -12.83 -19.04
CA ASN A 384 7.55 -13.09 -20.17
C ASN A 384 7.90 -11.86 -21.01
N SER A 385 7.29 -10.68 -20.77
CA SER A 385 7.40 -9.54 -21.68
C SER A 385 8.76 -8.80 -21.63
N GLY A 386 9.66 -9.18 -20.74
CA GLY A 386 11.02 -8.61 -20.73
C GLY A 386 11.12 -7.07 -20.58
N ASN A 387 9.99 -6.36 -20.57
CA ASN A 387 9.94 -4.90 -20.55
C ASN A 387 10.47 -4.29 -19.25
N TYR A 388 10.80 -5.12 -18.27
CA TYR A 388 11.49 -4.71 -17.04
C TYR A 388 12.86 -5.39 -16.86
N VAL A 389 13.28 -6.19 -17.85
CA VAL A 389 14.58 -6.88 -17.82
C VAL A 389 15.52 -6.25 -18.84
N ASN A 390 16.06 -5.08 -18.53
CA ASN A 390 17.39 -4.72 -19.02
C ASN A 390 18.40 -5.39 -18.09
N VAL A 391 18.38 -6.71 -18.03
CA VAL A 391 19.37 -7.47 -17.30
C VAL A 391 20.07 -8.34 -18.33
N THR A 392 21.37 -8.19 -18.34
CA THR A 392 22.35 -9.00 -19.07
C THR A 392 22.35 -10.48 -18.66
N ASP A 393 21.35 -10.95 -17.91
CA ASP A 393 21.17 -12.34 -17.51
C ASP A 393 19.84 -12.89 -18.04
N VAL A 394 19.85 -13.16 -19.37
CA VAL A 394 18.74 -13.76 -20.08
C VAL A 394 18.75 -15.27 -19.82
N ARG A 395 18.31 -15.70 -18.65
CA ARG A 395 17.79 -17.05 -18.49
C ARG A 395 16.28 -16.98 -18.78
N MET A 396 15.90 -17.29 -20.00
CA MET A 396 14.51 -17.54 -20.38
C MET A 396 14.00 -18.84 -19.74
N THR A 397 13.99 -18.89 -18.42
CA THR A 397 13.18 -19.87 -17.71
C THR A 397 11.79 -19.26 -17.55
N PRO A 398 10.72 -19.96 -17.89
CA PRO A 398 9.37 -19.49 -17.61
C PRO A 398 9.26 -19.15 -16.12
N VAL A 399 8.99 -17.89 -15.81
CA VAL A 399 8.80 -17.47 -14.42
C VAL A 399 7.43 -17.95 -13.98
N ALA A 400 7.35 -18.55 -12.80
CA ALA A 400 6.08 -18.95 -12.21
C ALA A 400 5.11 -17.75 -12.16
N ASN A 401 3.91 -17.93 -12.66
CA ASN A 401 2.91 -16.88 -12.75
C ASN A 401 1.75 -17.06 -11.77
N GLN A 402 1.82 -18.09 -10.94
CA GLN A 402 0.79 -18.43 -9.94
C GLN A 402 1.42 -18.90 -8.64
N ILE A 403 0.78 -18.57 -7.50
CA ILE A 403 1.16 -19.05 -6.15
C ILE A 403 -0.07 -19.62 -5.44
N ALA A 404 0.17 -20.68 -4.64
CA ALA A 404 -0.63 -21.01 -3.47
C ALA A 404 0.27 -20.96 -2.23
N LEU A 405 -0.13 -20.23 -1.19
CA LEU A 405 0.59 -20.14 0.09
C LEU A 405 -0.34 -20.56 1.22
N ASN A 406 0.01 -21.65 1.89
CA ASN A 406 -0.74 -22.19 3.02
C ASN A 406 0.21 -22.40 4.20
N LYS A 407 0.04 -21.60 5.26
CA LYS A 407 0.94 -21.64 6.44
C LYS A 407 2.39 -21.55 5.98
N GLN A 408 3.19 -22.58 6.22
CA GLN A 408 4.60 -22.62 5.82
C GLN A 408 4.86 -23.11 4.39
N TRP A 409 3.85 -23.63 3.69
CA TRP A 409 4.05 -24.22 2.36
C TRP A 409 3.70 -23.24 1.26
N LYS A 410 4.62 -23.08 0.31
CA LYS A 410 4.43 -22.22 -0.88
C LYS A 410 4.68 -23.04 -2.14
N LEU A 411 3.63 -23.13 -2.95
CA LEU A 411 3.66 -23.75 -4.28
C LEU A 411 3.73 -22.63 -5.34
N LEU A 412 4.69 -22.73 -6.25
CA LEU A 412 4.74 -21.90 -7.46
C LEU A 412 4.33 -22.77 -8.66
N ALA A 413 3.49 -22.23 -9.53
CA ALA A 413 2.96 -22.92 -10.70
C ALA A 413 3.01 -22.04 -11.96
N ILE A 414 2.94 -22.68 -13.11
CA ILE A 414 2.76 -22.06 -14.42
C ILE A 414 1.51 -22.68 -15.03
N GLU A 415 0.50 -21.85 -15.29
CA GLU A 415 -0.79 -22.28 -15.88
C GLU A 415 -1.42 -23.50 -15.14
N GLY A 416 -1.32 -23.48 -13.82
CA GLY A 416 -1.84 -24.53 -12.95
C GLY A 416 -0.90 -25.72 -12.74
N ASP A 417 0.21 -25.80 -13.47
CA ASP A 417 1.18 -26.89 -13.37
C ASP A 417 2.26 -26.57 -12.32
N PRO A 418 2.39 -27.34 -11.22
CA PRO A 418 3.39 -27.14 -10.19
C PRO A 418 4.83 -27.15 -10.74
N LYS A 419 5.62 -26.18 -10.33
CA LYS A 419 7.04 -26.05 -10.72
C LYS A 419 7.98 -26.08 -9.53
N GLU A 420 7.60 -25.43 -8.42
CA GLU A 420 8.44 -25.33 -7.24
C GLU A 420 7.57 -25.44 -5.98
N LEU A 421 8.09 -26.11 -4.94
CA LEU A 421 7.45 -26.21 -3.63
C LEU A 421 8.47 -25.86 -2.55
N TYR A 422 8.13 -24.95 -1.64
CA TYR A 422 9.00 -24.54 -0.55
C TYR A 422 8.34 -24.65 0.81
N ASN A 423 9.15 -24.90 1.85
CA ASN A 423 8.75 -24.78 3.24
C ASN A 423 9.36 -23.50 3.81
N LEU A 424 8.61 -22.42 3.87
CA LEU A 424 9.11 -21.10 4.26
C LEU A 424 9.49 -20.98 5.75
N GLU A 425 9.04 -21.90 6.61
CA GLU A 425 9.46 -21.95 8.00
C GLU A 425 10.91 -22.45 8.14
N LYS A 426 11.30 -23.41 7.29
CA LYS A 426 12.64 -24.02 7.28
C LYS A 426 13.58 -23.37 6.28
N ASP A 427 13.03 -22.86 5.19
CA ASP A 427 13.74 -22.23 4.07
C ASP A 427 13.03 -20.96 3.62
N PRO A 428 13.11 -19.87 4.40
CA PRO A 428 12.45 -18.59 4.04
C PRO A 428 13.06 -17.92 2.81
N TYR A 429 14.17 -18.45 2.29
CA TYR A 429 14.89 -17.92 1.14
C TYR A 429 14.67 -18.71 -0.15
N GLU A 430 13.81 -19.74 -0.12
CA GLU A 430 13.41 -20.53 -1.29
C GLU A 430 14.62 -21.15 -2.05
N ARG A 431 15.55 -21.77 -1.28
CA ARG A 431 16.79 -22.34 -1.82
C ARG A 431 16.62 -23.79 -2.27
N TRP A 432 15.73 -24.53 -1.63
CA TRP A 432 15.54 -25.97 -1.85
C TRP A 432 14.13 -26.28 -2.33
N ASN A 433 14.01 -26.57 -3.63
CA ASN A 433 12.75 -27.03 -4.22
C ASN A 433 12.42 -28.43 -3.70
N LEU A 434 11.29 -28.58 -3.01
CA LEU A 434 10.81 -29.82 -2.41
C LEU A 434 9.73 -30.53 -3.24
N LEU A 435 9.49 -30.11 -4.49
CA LEU A 435 8.40 -30.61 -5.33
C LEU A 435 8.44 -32.13 -5.46
N GLU A 436 9.59 -32.69 -5.79
CA GLU A 436 9.79 -34.13 -5.94
C GLU A 436 9.84 -34.89 -4.61
N LEU A 437 10.25 -34.21 -3.54
CA LEU A 437 10.40 -34.81 -2.20
C LEU A 437 9.09 -34.79 -1.39
N LYS A 438 8.12 -33.97 -1.77
CA LYS A 438 6.83 -33.78 -1.08
C LYS A 438 5.66 -33.71 -2.08
N PRO A 439 5.50 -34.74 -2.95
CA PRO A 439 4.50 -34.73 -4.02
C PRO A 439 3.05 -34.71 -3.49
N GLU A 440 2.80 -35.27 -2.30
CA GLU A 440 1.48 -35.26 -1.68
C GLU A 440 1.03 -33.83 -1.27
N ILE A 441 1.97 -33.01 -0.79
CA ILE A 441 1.71 -31.60 -0.43
C ILE A 441 1.49 -30.79 -1.71
N ALA A 442 2.37 -30.96 -2.68
CA ALA A 442 2.27 -30.30 -3.98
C ALA A 442 0.92 -30.58 -4.66
N THR A 443 0.51 -31.85 -4.72
CA THR A 443 -0.77 -32.27 -5.31
C THR A 443 -1.96 -31.64 -4.60
N LYS A 444 -1.96 -31.62 -3.27
CA LYS A 444 -3.01 -30.99 -2.48
C LYS A 444 -3.12 -29.50 -2.80
N MET A 445 -1.99 -28.79 -2.76
CA MET A 445 -1.95 -27.34 -3.00
C MET A 445 -2.30 -26.98 -4.45
N ALA A 446 -1.87 -27.80 -5.42
CA ALA A 446 -2.25 -27.65 -6.82
C ALA A 446 -3.75 -27.82 -7.05
N LYS A 447 -4.39 -28.76 -6.34
CA LYS A 447 -5.85 -28.94 -6.38
C LYS A 447 -6.58 -27.72 -5.83
N GLU A 448 -6.10 -27.14 -4.70
CA GLU A 448 -6.66 -25.92 -4.11
C GLU A 448 -6.48 -24.72 -5.07
N LEU A 449 -5.29 -24.56 -5.66
CA LEU A 449 -5.00 -23.54 -6.66
C LEU A 449 -5.93 -23.66 -7.88
N LYS A 450 -6.05 -24.88 -8.44
CA LYS A 450 -6.94 -25.11 -9.57
C LYS A 450 -8.39 -24.79 -9.25
N ALA A 451 -8.89 -25.19 -8.10
CA ALA A 451 -10.24 -24.88 -7.67
C ALA A 451 -10.48 -23.36 -7.55
N PHE A 452 -9.47 -22.60 -7.11
CA PHE A 452 -9.52 -21.14 -7.07
C PHE A 452 -9.51 -20.53 -8.48
N LEU A 453 -8.67 -21.04 -9.38
CA LEU A 453 -8.54 -20.56 -10.76
C LEU A 453 -9.80 -20.82 -11.58
N ASP A 454 -10.45 -21.95 -11.35
CA ASP A 454 -11.71 -22.37 -12.04
C ASP A 454 -12.96 -21.67 -11.47
N ALA A 455 -12.84 -20.98 -10.33
CA ALA A 455 -13.96 -20.28 -9.69
C ALA A 455 -14.46 -19.12 -10.58
N PRO A 456 -15.80 -18.87 -10.61
CA PRO A 456 -16.35 -17.77 -11.38
C PRO A 456 -15.70 -16.44 -11.03
N ARG A 457 -15.27 -15.71 -12.03
CA ARG A 457 -14.72 -14.35 -11.93
C ARG A 457 -15.75 -13.36 -12.43
N LYS A 458 -15.66 -12.10 -12.01
CA LYS A 458 -16.46 -11.05 -12.64
C LYS A 458 -16.07 -10.99 -14.11
N GLU A 459 -17.03 -11.29 -14.99
CA GLU A 459 -16.82 -11.11 -16.42
C GLU A 459 -16.64 -9.63 -16.73
N LYS A 460 -15.51 -9.26 -17.27
CA LYS A 460 -15.30 -7.99 -17.94
C LYS A 460 -14.67 -8.22 -19.28
N PRO A 461 -15.23 -7.58 -20.32
CA PRO A 461 -14.54 -7.47 -21.59
C PRO A 461 -13.40 -6.47 -21.42
N TYR A 462 -12.17 -6.94 -21.26
CA TYR A 462 -10.97 -6.14 -21.44
C TYR A 462 -10.25 -6.53 -22.72
#